data_4a8d576997ea126f7883a6410fed5340
#
_entry.id   4a8d576997ea126f7883a6410fed5340
#
_cell.length_a   1.000
_cell.length_b   1.000
_cell.length_c   1.000
_cell.angle_alpha   90.00
_cell.angle_beta   90.00
_cell.angle_gamma   90.00
#
_symmetry.space_group_name_H-M   'P 1'
#
loop_
_entity.id
_entity.type
_entity.pdbx_description
1 polymer ?
#
loop_
_entity_poly.entity_id
_entity_poly.type
_entity_poly.pdbx_seq_one_letter_code
_entity_poly.pdbx_strand_id
1 'polypeptide(L)'
;MARAVAAAAVALALLGAVPGEARPPARLMVLADEHSLVLSRQSIVRGPALIQFLNRGEDPHDLKLRRIGRRGVVSVPETRAGGLTAADVRLRTGTYRLWCSLPGHRALGMRAKLRVRRGR
;
A
#
# COMPACT_ATOMS: atom_id res chain seq x y z
N MET A 1 -46.71 53.07 -3.46
CA MET A 1 -45.45 52.86 -2.84
C MET A 1 -44.95 51.50 -3.06
N ALA A 2 -44.06 51.40 -3.88
CA ALA A 2 -43.51 50.11 -4.19
C ALA A 2 -42.31 49.89 -3.34
N ARG A 3 -42.29 48.82 -2.75
CA ARG A 3 -41.13 48.44 -2.03
C ARG A 3 -40.40 47.36 -2.75
N ALA A 4 -39.31 47.69 -3.17
CA ALA A 4 -38.49 46.69 -3.74
C ALA A 4 -37.85 45.86 -2.68
N VAL A 5 -38.16 44.67 -2.67
CA VAL A 5 -37.50 43.76 -1.81
C VAL A 5 -36.33 43.21 -2.57
N ALA A 6 -35.27 43.59 -2.16
CA ALA A 6 -34.09 43.00 -2.72
C ALA A 6 -33.95 41.63 -2.19
N ALA A 7 -34.20 40.74 -3.01
CA ALA A 7 -33.90 39.39 -2.66
C ALA A 7 -32.42 39.19 -2.83
N ALA A 8 -31.78 39.18 -1.80
CA ALA A 8 -30.42 38.80 -1.87
C ALA A 8 -30.32 37.35 -1.88
N ALA A 9 -30.23 36.87 -2.93
CA ALA A 9 -29.96 35.52 -2.97
C ALA A 9 -28.55 35.31 -3.17
N VAL A 10 -27.92 34.95 -2.24
CA VAL A 10 -26.72 34.47 -2.54
C VAL A 10 -26.43 33.27 -2.05
N ALA A 11 -26.69 32.41 -2.67
CA ALA A 11 -26.17 31.21 -2.36
C ALA A 11 -24.97 30.94 -3.04
N LEU A 12 -23.95 31.23 -2.53
CA LEU A 12 -22.88 30.77 -3.08
C LEU A 12 -22.43 29.59 -2.46
N ALA A 13 -22.85 28.57 -2.89
CA ALA A 13 -22.25 27.38 -2.54
C ALA A 13 -20.89 27.35 -3.07
N LEU A 14 -20.03 27.71 -2.31
CA LEU A 14 -18.78 27.37 -2.55
C LEU A 14 -18.58 26.00 -2.47
N LEU A 15 -18.80 25.36 -3.44
CA LEU A 15 -18.25 24.12 -3.62
C LEU A 15 -16.83 24.31 -3.72
N GLY A 16 -16.23 24.45 -2.66
CA GLY A 16 -14.84 24.32 -2.65
C GLY A 16 -14.51 23.06 -3.41
N ALA A 17 -13.71 23.17 -4.41
CA ALA A 17 -13.16 22.06 -5.05
C ALA A 17 -12.70 21.11 -4.01
N VAL A 18 -13.22 19.93 -3.99
CA VAL A 18 -12.75 18.90 -3.12
C VAL A 18 -11.29 18.74 -3.44
N PRO A 19 -10.40 19.13 -2.57
CA PRO A 19 -9.01 19.10 -2.88
C PRO A 19 -8.67 17.68 -3.16
N GLY A 20 -8.26 17.48 -4.35
CA GLY A 20 -7.67 16.28 -4.74
C GLY A 20 -8.27 15.08 -4.13
N GLU A 21 -9.35 14.58 -4.66
CA GLU A 21 -9.89 13.37 -4.16
C GLU A 21 -8.76 12.42 -3.90
N ALA A 22 -8.50 12.19 -2.64
CA ALA A 22 -7.52 11.23 -2.26
C ALA A 22 -7.91 9.93 -2.93
N ARG A 23 -7.10 9.48 -3.84
CA ARG A 23 -7.32 8.17 -4.42
C ARG A 23 -7.33 7.15 -3.30
N PRO A 24 -8.21 6.17 -3.35
CA PRO A 24 -8.12 5.08 -2.40
C PRO A 24 -6.74 4.47 -2.47
N PRO A 25 -6.18 4.03 -1.37
CA PRO A 25 -4.87 3.41 -1.38
C PRO A 25 -4.86 2.19 -2.29
N ALA A 26 -3.75 1.98 -2.98
CA ALA A 26 -3.54 0.74 -3.70
C ALA A 26 -3.56 -0.41 -2.71
N ARG A 27 -4.03 -1.55 -3.14
CA ARG A 27 -4.09 -2.71 -2.27
C ARG A 27 -3.20 -3.82 -2.79
N LEU A 28 -2.46 -4.41 -1.90
CA LEU A 28 -1.61 -5.55 -2.22
C LEU A 28 -1.75 -6.58 -1.12
N MET A 29 -2.11 -7.80 -1.48
CA MET A 29 -2.02 -8.90 -0.56
C MET A 29 -0.75 -9.68 -0.86
N VAL A 30 -0.02 -10.01 0.18
CA VAL A 30 1.16 -10.85 0.10
C VAL A 30 0.90 -12.09 0.92
N LEU A 31 0.96 -13.23 0.26
CA LEU A 31 0.79 -14.52 0.93
C LEU A 31 2.15 -15.11 1.21
N ALA A 32 2.40 -15.41 2.46
CA ALA A 32 3.62 -16.10 2.84
C ALA A 32 3.28 -17.56 3.13
N ASP A 33 3.92 -18.45 2.41
CA ASP A 33 3.91 -19.86 2.73
C ASP A 33 5.28 -20.23 3.27
N GLU A 34 5.55 -21.50 3.49
CA GLU A 34 6.88 -21.91 3.86
C GLU A 34 7.78 -21.63 2.67
N HIS A 35 8.63 -20.63 2.86
CA HIS A 35 9.68 -20.25 1.91
C HIS A 35 9.19 -19.75 0.55
N SER A 36 8.03 -19.12 0.50
CA SER A 36 7.59 -18.41 -0.70
C SER A 36 6.80 -17.16 -0.35
N LEU A 37 6.82 -16.19 -1.24
CA LEU A 37 5.99 -14.98 -1.19
C LEU A 37 5.23 -14.89 -2.49
N VAL A 38 3.91 -14.79 -2.40
CA VAL A 38 3.06 -14.65 -3.57
C VAL A 38 2.31 -13.33 -3.47
N LEU A 39 2.43 -12.51 -4.51
CA LEU A 39 1.78 -11.22 -4.56
C LEU A 39 0.45 -11.33 -5.30
N SER A 40 -0.58 -10.68 -4.78
CA SER A 40 -1.88 -10.62 -5.45
C SER A 40 -1.83 -9.82 -6.75
N ARG A 41 -0.84 -8.93 -6.88
CA ARG A 41 -0.62 -8.14 -8.08
C ARG A 41 0.87 -7.98 -8.31
N GLN A 42 1.31 -7.98 -9.55
CA GLN A 42 2.72 -7.76 -9.87
C GLN A 42 3.06 -6.26 -9.95
N SER A 43 2.04 -5.42 -10.04
CA SER A 43 2.21 -3.99 -10.21
C SER A 43 1.08 -3.26 -9.50
N ILE A 44 1.43 -2.17 -8.82
CA ILE A 44 0.46 -1.26 -8.20
C ILE A 44 0.84 0.18 -8.48
N VAL A 45 -0.10 1.09 -8.29
CA VAL A 45 0.13 2.51 -8.50
C VAL A 45 0.86 3.10 -7.30
N ARG A 46 1.77 4.03 -7.54
CA ARG A 46 2.50 4.76 -6.50
C ARG A 46 1.56 5.48 -5.53
N GLY A 47 2.05 5.78 -4.38
CA GLY A 47 1.35 6.54 -3.34
C GLY A 47 0.98 5.68 -2.15
N PRO A 48 -0.11 6.02 -1.47
CA PRO A 48 -0.56 5.22 -0.34
C PRO A 48 -0.90 3.80 -0.79
N ALA A 49 -0.50 2.84 0.00
CA ALA A 49 -0.80 1.43 -0.27
C ALA A 49 -1.13 0.72 1.03
N LEU A 50 -2.14 -0.13 0.98
CA LEU A 50 -2.47 -1.02 2.06
C LEU A 50 -1.90 -2.39 1.71
N ILE A 51 -0.94 -2.85 2.50
CA ILE A 51 -0.37 -4.16 2.34
C ILE A 51 -0.98 -5.08 3.37
N GLN A 52 -1.59 -6.16 2.91
CA GLN A 52 -2.11 -7.20 3.78
C GLN A 52 -1.21 -8.41 3.66
N PHE A 53 -0.53 -8.70 4.74
CA PHE A 53 0.44 -9.79 4.79
C PHE A 53 -0.16 -10.97 5.54
N LEU A 54 -0.51 -12.01 4.81
CA LEU A 54 -1.13 -13.21 5.38
C LEU A 54 -0.10 -14.33 5.45
N ASN A 55 0.15 -14.80 6.66
CA ASN A 55 1.06 -15.91 6.87
C ASN A 55 0.29 -17.23 6.89
N ARG A 56 0.44 -17.99 5.83
CA ARG A 56 -0.19 -19.31 5.69
C ARG A 56 0.78 -20.45 6.00
N GLY A 57 1.98 -20.12 6.41
CA GLY A 57 2.97 -21.12 6.78
C GLY A 57 2.87 -21.55 8.23
N GLU A 58 3.80 -22.37 8.64
CA GLU A 58 3.87 -22.86 10.02
C GLU A 58 4.80 -22.03 10.89
N ASP A 59 5.77 -21.36 10.25
CA ASP A 59 6.72 -20.52 10.97
C ASP A 59 6.27 -19.07 10.96
N PRO A 60 6.74 -18.26 11.91
CA PRO A 60 6.57 -16.80 11.79
C PRO A 60 7.30 -16.27 10.55
N HIS A 61 6.75 -15.25 9.95
CA HIS A 61 7.39 -14.56 8.82
C HIS A 61 7.22 -13.07 8.96
N ASP A 62 8.13 -12.30 8.40
CA ASP A 62 7.99 -10.85 8.27
C ASP A 62 8.06 -10.47 6.79
N LEU A 63 7.88 -9.20 6.50
CA LEU A 63 7.98 -8.71 5.15
C LEU A 63 8.76 -7.40 5.13
N LYS A 64 9.79 -7.36 4.31
CA LYS A 64 10.58 -6.17 4.05
C LYS A 64 10.44 -5.79 2.60
N LEU A 65 10.39 -4.49 2.33
CA LEU A 65 10.35 -3.96 0.98
C LEU A 65 11.44 -2.92 0.82
N ARG A 66 12.22 -3.01 -0.23
CA ARG A 66 13.24 -2.01 -0.56
C ARG A 66 13.18 -1.68 -2.03
N ARG A 67 13.11 -0.40 -2.34
CA ARG A 67 13.18 0.03 -3.73
C ARG A 67 14.61 -0.16 -4.24
N ILE A 68 14.74 -0.82 -5.38
CA ILE A 68 16.05 -1.07 -5.98
C ILE A 68 16.77 0.26 -6.22
N GLY A 69 18.01 0.34 -5.80
CA GLY A 69 18.80 1.56 -5.91
C GLY A 69 18.64 2.53 -4.76
N ARG A 70 17.85 2.18 -3.74
CA ARG A 70 17.63 3.03 -2.56
C ARG A 70 17.90 2.25 -1.29
N ARG A 71 18.14 2.98 -0.20
CA ARG A 71 18.48 2.35 1.07
C ARG A 71 17.29 2.12 2.00
N GLY A 72 16.27 2.94 1.89
CA GLY A 72 15.14 2.86 2.80
C GLY A 72 14.43 1.52 2.72
N VAL A 73 14.04 1.00 3.87
CA VAL A 73 13.30 -0.26 3.97
C VAL A 73 11.95 0.01 4.61
N VAL A 74 10.91 -0.50 3.98
CA VAL A 74 9.57 -0.52 4.56
C VAL A 74 9.40 -1.89 5.20
N SER A 75 8.90 -1.92 6.42
CA SER A 75 8.76 -3.17 7.16
C SER A 75 7.33 -3.46 7.53
N VAL A 76 6.92 -4.68 7.33
CA VAL A 76 5.70 -5.24 7.91
C VAL A 76 6.15 -6.15 9.05
N PRO A 77 5.62 -5.96 10.25
CA PRO A 77 6.07 -6.71 11.42
C PRO A 77 5.96 -8.21 11.27
N GLU A 78 6.74 -8.90 12.06
CA GLU A 78 6.67 -10.36 12.13
C GLU A 78 5.25 -10.80 12.43
N THR A 79 4.76 -11.73 11.65
CA THR A 79 3.39 -12.21 11.69
C THR A 79 3.42 -13.69 12.02
N ARG A 80 2.70 -14.07 13.04
CA ARG A 80 2.63 -15.47 13.45
C ARG A 80 1.96 -16.35 12.38
N ALA A 81 2.19 -17.63 12.45
CA ALA A 81 1.50 -18.60 11.59
C ALA A 81 -0.01 -18.40 11.66
N GLY A 82 -0.67 -18.33 10.52
CA GLY A 82 -2.11 -18.09 10.43
C GLY A 82 -2.52 -16.63 10.63
N GLY A 83 -1.59 -15.75 10.96
CA GLY A 83 -1.88 -14.34 11.22
C GLY A 83 -1.97 -13.49 9.97
N LEU A 84 -2.64 -12.35 10.12
CA LEU A 84 -2.75 -11.33 9.10
C LEU A 84 -2.30 -10.01 9.70
N THR A 85 -1.35 -9.36 9.06
CA THR A 85 -0.93 -8.02 9.44
C THR A 85 -1.24 -7.07 8.29
N ALA A 86 -1.95 -6.00 8.59
CA ALA A 86 -2.21 -4.95 7.62
C ALA A 86 -1.31 -3.76 7.93
N ALA A 87 -0.68 -3.22 6.91
CA ALA A 87 0.21 -2.08 7.06
C ALA A 87 -0.11 -1.02 6.01
N ASP A 88 -0.21 0.23 6.46
CA ASP A 88 -0.35 1.36 5.57
C ASP A 88 1.04 1.88 5.28
N VAL A 89 1.39 1.93 4.03
CA VAL A 89 2.72 2.36 3.58
C VAL A 89 2.58 3.35 2.44
N ARG A 90 3.67 4.04 2.13
CA ARG A 90 3.72 4.91 0.96
C ARG A 90 4.84 4.43 0.07
N LEU A 91 4.51 4.11 -1.17
CA LEU A 91 5.46 3.58 -2.12
C LEU A 91 5.69 4.55 -3.26
N ARG A 92 6.94 4.65 -3.70
CA ARG A 92 7.35 5.49 -4.81
C ARG A 92 7.53 4.66 -6.07
N THR A 93 7.43 5.32 -7.21
CA THR A 93 7.66 4.67 -8.50
C THR A 93 9.02 3.95 -8.53
N GLY A 94 9.01 2.74 -9.00
CA GLY A 94 10.21 1.93 -9.11
C GLY A 94 9.92 0.46 -8.90
N THR A 95 10.94 -0.33 -8.82
CA THR A 95 10.82 -1.76 -8.53
C THR A 95 11.27 -2.02 -7.11
N TYR A 96 10.47 -2.75 -6.37
CA TYR A 96 10.80 -3.13 -5.00
C TYR A 96 11.13 -4.60 -4.93
N ARG A 97 12.13 -4.90 -4.13
CA ARG A 97 12.38 -6.27 -3.70
C ARG A 97 11.66 -6.49 -2.40
N LEU A 98 10.96 -7.60 -2.31
CA LEU A 98 10.27 -8.03 -1.11
C LEU A 98 10.94 -9.30 -0.60
N TRP A 99 11.09 -9.42 0.71
CA TRP A 99 11.66 -10.62 1.29
C TRP A 99 11.26 -10.77 2.75
N CYS A 100 11.37 -11.99 3.25
CA CYS A 100 11.28 -12.27 4.68
C CYS A 100 12.69 -12.19 5.26
N SER A 101 12.87 -11.44 6.32
CA SER A 101 14.20 -11.21 6.89
C SER A 101 14.60 -12.23 7.95
N LEU A 102 13.74 -13.16 8.28
CA LEU A 102 14.12 -14.19 9.25
C LEU A 102 15.25 -15.05 8.71
N PRO A 103 16.16 -15.52 9.59
CA PRO A 103 17.35 -16.23 9.14
C PRO A 103 17.07 -17.36 8.17
N GLY A 104 17.72 -17.32 7.02
CA GLY A 104 17.61 -18.36 6.00
C GLY A 104 16.37 -18.32 5.10
N HIS A 105 15.32 -17.60 5.49
CA HIS A 105 14.07 -17.64 4.75
C HIS A 105 14.18 -17.07 3.35
N ARG A 106 14.90 -15.96 3.20
CA ARG A 106 15.09 -15.34 1.89
C ARG A 106 15.81 -16.28 0.93
N ALA A 107 16.86 -16.92 1.41
CA ALA A 107 17.65 -17.84 0.59
C ALA A 107 16.83 -19.05 0.16
N LEU A 108 15.85 -19.45 0.97
CA LEU A 108 15.00 -20.57 0.64
C LEU A 108 13.87 -20.21 -0.33
N GLY A 109 13.71 -18.95 -0.68
CA GLY A 109 12.72 -18.56 -1.68
C GLY A 109 11.71 -17.50 -1.25
N MET A 110 11.79 -17.02 -0.02
CA MET A 110 10.85 -15.98 0.45
C MET A 110 11.27 -14.61 -0.07
N ARG A 111 11.08 -14.42 -1.34
CA ARG A 111 11.41 -13.18 -2.05
C ARG A 111 10.48 -12.97 -3.23
N ALA A 112 10.24 -11.72 -3.57
CA ALA A 112 9.40 -11.35 -4.70
C ALA A 112 9.80 -9.97 -5.21
N LYS A 113 9.26 -9.57 -6.35
CA LYS A 113 9.44 -8.22 -6.88
C LYS A 113 8.09 -7.61 -7.14
N LEU A 114 7.96 -6.33 -6.81
CA LEU A 114 6.77 -5.56 -7.04
C LEU A 114 7.14 -4.34 -7.88
N ARG A 115 6.39 -4.11 -8.94
CA ARG A 115 6.56 -2.89 -9.71
C ARG A 115 5.58 -1.85 -9.22
N VAL A 116 6.08 -0.67 -8.90
CA VAL A 116 5.25 0.47 -8.54
C VAL A 116 5.32 1.47 -9.69
N ARG A 117 4.17 1.73 -10.30
CA ARG A 117 4.06 2.56 -11.49
C ARG A 117 3.42 3.91 -11.17
N ARG A 118 3.60 4.87 -12.07
CA ARG A 118 3.07 6.23 -11.84
C ARG A 118 1.56 6.31 -11.84
N GLY A 119 0.90 5.41 -12.43
CA GLY A 119 -0.52 5.44 -12.67
C GLY A 119 -0.77 5.28 -14.16
N ARG A 120 -1.88 5.72 -14.64
CA ARG A 120 -2.20 5.61 -16.06
C ARG A 120 -1.39 6.56 -16.88
#